data_9086515f77e43696815bf097410914ed
#
_entry.id   9086515f77e43696815bf097410914ed
#
_cell.length_a   1.000
_cell.length_b   1.000
_cell.length_c   1.000
_cell.angle_alpha   90.00
_cell.angle_beta   90.00
_cell.angle_gamma   90.00
#
_symmetry.space_group_name_H-M   'P 1'
#
loop_
_entity.id
_entity.type
_entity.pdbx_description
1 polymer ?
#
loop_
_entity_poly.entity_id
_entity_poly.type
_entity_poly.pdbx_seq_one_letter_code
_entity_poly.pdbx_strand_id
1 'polypeptide(L)'
;MRRKLAYFLAIFVPVIVMDLATKSWALEALATRRGELLGGLVPLTLAFNKGAAFGISIGDDSRWFFVPVTLVALVLLGVLLRQAERGDHLRIVAVSLVVSGALGNLWDRVRWDRGVVDFLGPVDLGFWDFPIFNVADMAITCGAI
;
A
#
# COMPACT_ATOMS: atom_id res chain seq x y z
N MET A 1 16.79 13.67 17.10
CA MET A 1 16.56 12.28 16.65
C MET A 1 15.27 11.69 17.25
N ARG A 2 15.06 11.69 18.56
CA ARG A 2 13.90 11.10 19.25
C ARG A 2 12.52 11.63 18.75
N ARG A 3 12.38 12.95 18.52
CA ARG A 3 11.10 13.54 18.03
C ARG A 3 10.76 13.11 16.60
N LYS A 4 11.72 13.06 15.67
CA LYS A 4 11.49 12.55 14.31
C LYS A 4 10.98 11.09 14.35
N LEU A 5 11.63 10.26 15.15
CA LEU A 5 11.20 8.86 15.30
C LEU A 5 9.79 8.76 15.87
N ALA A 6 9.44 9.60 16.84
CA ALA A 6 8.09 9.62 17.41
C ALA A 6 7.03 10.01 16.35
N TYR A 7 7.27 11.05 15.53
CA TYR A 7 6.38 11.41 14.42
C TYR A 7 6.28 10.31 13.37
N PHE A 8 7.42 9.72 12.98
CA PHE A 8 7.44 8.60 12.06
C PHE A 8 6.59 7.44 12.59
N LEU A 9 6.83 6.99 13.82
CA LEU A 9 6.10 5.87 14.41
C LEU A 9 4.60 6.17 14.63
N ALA A 10 4.25 7.41 14.95
CA ALA A 10 2.86 7.83 15.11
C ALA A 10 2.03 7.73 13.81
N ILE A 11 2.68 7.74 12.65
CA ILE A 11 2.03 7.55 11.34
C ILE A 11 2.22 6.10 10.88
N PHE A 12 3.43 5.61 10.96
CA PHE A 12 3.81 4.28 10.48
C PHE A 12 2.98 3.17 11.12
N VAL A 13 2.90 3.17 12.46
CA VAL A 13 2.20 2.08 13.18
C VAL A 13 0.71 2.01 12.85
N PRO A 14 -0.08 3.11 12.91
CA PRO A 14 -1.48 3.05 12.53
C PRO A 14 -1.71 2.60 11.08
N VAL A 15 -0.91 3.09 10.13
CA VAL A 15 -1.06 2.73 8.71
C VAL A 15 -0.78 1.25 8.48
N ILE A 16 0.31 0.70 9.03
CA ILE A 16 0.64 -0.73 8.93
C ILE A 16 -0.45 -1.59 9.59
N VAL A 17 -0.89 -1.22 10.78
CA VAL A 17 -1.94 -1.98 11.49
C VAL A 17 -3.24 -1.96 10.68
N MET A 18 -3.63 -0.80 10.15
CA MET A 18 -4.83 -0.68 9.33
C MET A 18 -4.74 -1.49 8.04
N ASP A 19 -3.60 -1.42 7.34
CA ASP A 19 -3.39 -2.20 6.11
C ASP A 19 -3.48 -3.71 6.38
N LEU A 20 -2.72 -4.21 7.35
CA LEU A 20 -2.72 -5.64 7.67
C LEU A 20 -4.08 -6.13 8.20
N ALA A 21 -4.75 -5.35 9.03
CA ALA A 21 -6.06 -5.70 9.57
C ALA A 21 -7.14 -5.73 8.48
N THR A 22 -7.17 -4.73 7.60
CA THR A 22 -8.15 -4.67 6.51
C THR A 22 -7.90 -5.73 5.45
N LYS A 23 -6.64 -6.05 5.11
CA LYS A 23 -6.29 -7.17 4.24
C LYS A 23 -6.70 -8.52 4.83
N SER A 24 -6.46 -8.74 6.13
CA SER A 24 -6.89 -9.97 6.81
C SER A 24 -8.41 -10.10 6.81
N TRP A 25 -9.12 -9.02 7.12
CA TRP A 25 -10.57 -8.98 7.03
C TRP A 25 -11.06 -9.27 5.59
N ALA A 26 -10.46 -8.68 4.57
CA ALA A 26 -10.86 -8.89 3.18
C ALA A 26 -10.66 -10.34 2.74
N LEU A 27 -9.56 -10.98 3.16
CA LEU A 27 -9.30 -12.39 2.88
C LEU A 27 -10.37 -13.33 3.44
N GLU A 28 -10.97 -12.98 4.58
CA GLU A 28 -12.03 -13.78 5.22
C GLU A 28 -13.41 -13.38 4.70
N ALA A 29 -13.73 -12.09 4.73
CA ALA A 29 -15.08 -11.59 4.46
C ALA A 29 -15.45 -11.59 2.98
N LEU A 30 -14.48 -11.38 2.09
CA LEU A 30 -14.69 -11.25 0.65
C LEU A 30 -14.30 -12.51 -0.15
N ALA A 31 -13.88 -13.58 0.52
CA ALA A 31 -13.47 -14.83 -0.13
C ALA A 31 -14.57 -15.46 -0.99
N THR A 32 -15.83 -15.35 -0.56
CA THR A 32 -16.98 -16.00 -1.20
C THR A 32 -18.09 -15.03 -1.59
N ARG A 33 -17.96 -13.75 -1.26
CA ARG A 33 -18.98 -12.73 -1.52
C ARG A 33 -18.35 -11.39 -1.84
N ARG A 34 -19.07 -10.57 -2.58
CA ARG A 34 -18.72 -9.16 -2.78
C ARG A 34 -19.44 -8.32 -1.74
N GLY A 35 -18.86 -7.16 -1.44
CA GLY A 35 -19.47 -6.13 -0.62
C GLY A 35 -19.49 -4.80 -1.32
N GLU A 36 -19.95 -3.77 -0.63
CA GLU A 36 -19.94 -2.40 -1.11
C GLU A 36 -19.81 -1.42 0.04
N LEU A 37 -19.23 -0.26 -0.24
CA LEU A 37 -19.16 0.88 0.67
C LEU A 37 -19.81 2.11 0.03
N LEU A 38 -20.21 3.06 0.88
CA LEU A 38 -20.79 4.35 0.47
C LEU A 38 -21.99 4.19 -0.50
N GLY A 39 -22.87 3.22 -0.24
CA GLY A 39 -24.07 3.00 -1.07
C GLY A 39 -23.76 2.51 -2.48
N GLY A 40 -22.71 1.71 -2.65
CA GLY A 40 -22.32 1.11 -3.92
C GLY A 40 -21.28 1.90 -4.72
N LEU A 41 -20.85 3.08 -4.24
CA LEU A 41 -19.84 3.89 -4.93
C LEU A 41 -18.45 3.22 -4.94
N VAL A 42 -18.14 2.44 -3.90
CA VAL A 42 -16.89 1.68 -3.81
C VAL A 42 -17.23 0.21 -3.64
N PRO A 43 -17.18 -0.59 -4.72
CA PRO A 43 -17.30 -2.04 -4.61
C PRO A 43 -16.16 -2.63 -3.75
N LEU A 44 -16.47 -3.72 -3.06
CA LEU A 44 -15.48 -4.50 -2.30
C LEU A 44 -15.31 -5.84 -3.01
N THR A 45 -14.15 -6.02 -3.64
CA THR A 45 -13.86 -7.21 -4.45
C THR A 45 -12.45 -7.71 -4.13
N LEU A 46 -12.34 -8.93 -3.60
CA LEU A 46 -11.03 -9.51 -3.32
C LEU A 46 -10.27 -9.80 -4.61
N ALA A 47 -9.09 -9.25 -4.74
CA ALA A 47 -8.17 -9.50 -5.83
C ALA A 47 -6.73 -9.69 -5.31
N PHE A 48 -5.92 -10.38 -6.11
CA PHE A 48 -4.50 -10.58 -5.83
C PHE A 48 -3.67 -9.94 -6.93
N ASN A 49 -2.98 -8.87 -6.60
CA ASN A 49 -2.18 -8.08 -7.53
C ASN A 49 -0.74 -8.62 -7.58
N LYS A 50 -0.42 -9.35 -8.62
CA LYS A 50 0.94 -9.83 -8.89
C LYS A 50 1.89 -8.75 -9.45
N GLY A 51 1.43 -7.49 -9.50
CA GLY A 51 2.23 -6.38 -10.03
C GLY A 51 1.93 -6.08 -11.50
N ALA A 52 0.74 -6.47 -11.98
CA ALA A 52 0.24 -6.00 -13.25
C ALA A 52 -0.16 -4.52 -13.11
N ALA A 53 0.67 -3.61 -13.60
CA ALA A 53 0.29 -2.23 -13.82
C ALA A 53 -0.13 -2.08 -15.29
N PHE A 54 -1.32 -1.54 -15.53
CA PHE A 54 -1.84 -1.30 -16.89
C PHE A 54 -1.90 -2.55 -17.80
N GLY A 55 -2.12 -3.74 -17.22
CA GLY A 55 -2.19 -4.99 -17.99
C GLY A 55 -0.85 -5.58 -18.41
N ILE A 56 0.27 -4.99 -18.01
CA ILE A 56 1.61 -5.52 -18.27
C ILE A 56 1.99 -6.44 -17.11
N SER A 57 2.12 -7.74 -17.38
CA SER A 57 2.63 -8.74 -16.44
C SER A 57 4.15 -8.85 -16.62
N ILE A 58 4.91 -8.75 -15.53
CA ILE A 58 6.35 -8.97 -15.52
C ILE A 58 6.62 -10.43 -15.13
N GLY A 59 6.47 -11.35 -16.10
CA GLY A 59 6.69 -12.80 -15.90
C GLY A 59 5.66 -13.46 -14.97
N ASP A 60 5.84 -14.76 -14.75
CA ASP A 60 4.91 -15.57 -13.94
C ASP A 60 5.02 -15.27 -12.44
N ASP A 61 6.20 -14.85 -11.97
CA ASP A 61 6.46 -14.48 -10.58
C ASP A 61 7.14 -13.10 -10.48
N SER A 62 6.30 -12.08 -10.47
CA SER A 62 6.73 -10.68 -10.38
C SER A 62 7.42 -10.29 -9.05
N ARG A 63 7.43 -11.17 -8.03
CA ARG A 63 8.11 -10.93 -6.75
C ARG A 63 9.59 -10.65 -6.95
N TRP A 64 10.24 -11.39 -7.86
CA TRP A 64 11.67 -11.26 -8.18
C TRP A 64 12.03 -9.87 -8.70
N PHE A 65 11.07 -9.14 -9.25
CA PHE A 65 11.22 -7.76 -9.66
C PHE A 65 10.82 -6.77 -8.56
N PHE A 66 9.59 -6.91 -8.02
CA PHE A 66 9.04 -5.91 -7.10
C PHE A 66 9.68 -5.93 -5.70
N VAL A 67 10.11 -7.08 -5.20
CA VAL A 67 10.78 -7.16 -3.88
C VAL A 67 12.11 -6.38 -3.88
N PRO A 68 13.06 -6.62 -4.79
CA PRO A 68 14.29 -5.83 -4.84
C PRO A 68 14.06 -4.35 -5.06
N VAL A 69 13.14 -3.97 -5.97
CA VAL A 69 12.80 -2.57 -6.24
C VAL A 69 12.26 -1.89 -4.98
N THR A 70 11.36 -2.55 -4.26
CA THR A 70 10.81 -2.01 -3.00
C THR A 70 11.90 -1.86 -1.93
N LEU A 71 12.81 -2.83 -1.80
CA LEU A 71 13.91 -2.74 -0.86
C LEU A 71 14.84 -1.56 -1.15
N VAL A 72 15.19 -1.33 -2.42
CA VAL A 72 15.96 -0.16 -2.84
C VAL A 72 15.21 1.13 -2.51
N ALA A 73 13.92 1.21 -2.84
CA ALA A 73 13.08 2.37 -2.52
C ALA A 73 13.04 2.64 -1.01
N LEU A 74 12.90 1.61 -0.17
CA LEU A 74 12.90 1.75 1.29
C LEU A 74 14.23 2.29 1.82
N VAL A 75 15.37 1.86 1.25
CA VAL A 75 16.68 2.41 1.60
C VAL A 75 16.75 3.90 1.27
N LEU A 76 16.34 4.30 0.05
CA LEU A 76 16.32 5.69 -0.37
C LEU A 76 15.41 6.56 0.50
N LEU A 77 14.21 6.07 0.83
CA LEU A 77 13.27 6.73 1.73
C LEU A 77 13.85 6.86 3.16
N GLY A 78 14.58 5.85 3.63
CA GLY A 78 15.30 5.90 4.89
C GLY A 78 16.38 6.99 4.90
N VAL A 79 17.10 7.16 3.79
CA VAL A 79 18.07 8.27 3.62
C VAL A 79 17.35 9.62 3.65
N LEU A 80 16.25 9.78 2.91
CA LEU A 80 15.45 11.00 2.90
C LEU A 80 14.92 11.35 4.30
N LEU A 81 14.44 10.36 5.06
CA LEU A 81 13.98 10.56 6.43
C LEU A 81 15.13 11.00 7.36
N ARG A 82 16.32 10.46 7.18
CA ARG A 82 17.50 10.89 7.96
C ARG A 82 17.90 12.33 7.66
N GLN A 83 17.84 12.73 6.39
CA GLN A 83 18.18 14.08 5.92
C GLN A 83 17.12 15.13 6.28
N ALA A 84 15.88 14.73 6.56
CA ALA A 84 14.82 15.67 6.94
C ALA A 84 15.25 16.52 8.14
N GLU A 85 15.02 17.81 8.10
CA GLU A 85 15.29 18.72 9.23
C GLU A 85 14.22 18.57 10.32
N ARG A 86 14.50 19.09 11.52
CA ARG A 86 13.58 18.92 12.68
C ARG A 86 12.22 19.57 12.49
N GLY A 87 12.11 20.57 11.61
CA GLY A 87 10.88 21.31 11.30
C GLY A 87 10.18 20.84 10.01
N ASP A 88 10.77 19.91 9.28
CA ASP A 88 10.25 19.43 8.00
C ASP A 88 9.18 18.34 8.21
N HIS A 89 8.06 18.76 8.82
CA HIS A 89 6.97 17.85 9.16
C HIS A 89 6.35 17.22 7.92
N LEU A 90 6.23 17.98 6.82
CA LEU A 90 5.63 17.49 5.58
C LEU A 90 6.44 16.31 5.03
N ARG A 91 7.76 16.45 4.92
CA ARG A 91 8.64 15.36 4.48
C ARG A 91 8.58 14.15 5.40
N ILE A 92 8.55 14.36 6.73
CA ILE A 92 8.44 13.25 7.68
C ILE A 92 7.12 12.51 7.49
N VAL A 93 6.00 13.23 7.34
CA VAL A 93 4.67 12.64 7.09
C VAL A 93 4.67 11.88 5.77
N ALA A 94 5.09 12.52 4.68
CA ALA A 94 5.14 11.94 3.34
C ALA A 94 5.95 10.64 3.31
N VAL A 95 7.20 10.68 3.80
CA VAL A 95 8.06 9.50 3.84
C VAL A 95 7.48 8.41 4.76
N SER A 96 6.86 8.78 5.89
CA SER A 96 6.24 7.79 6.78
C SER A 96 5.10 7.05 6.10
N LEU A 97 4.24 7.75 5.36
CA LEU A 97 3.13 7.17 4.61
C LEU A 97 3.65 6.23 3.52
N VAL A 98 4.61 6.68 2.70
CA VAL A 98 5.17 5.85 1.62
C VAL A 98 5.87 4.61 2.17
N VAL A 99 6.67 4.74 3.23
CA VAL A 99 7.36 3.60 3.88
C VAL A 99 6.35 2.60 4.43
N SER A 100 5.29 3.09 5.09
CA SER A 100 4.25 2.22 5.65
C SER A 100 3.55 1.40 4.56
N GLY A 101 3.08 2.06 3.50
CA GLY A 101 2.41 1.39 2.40
C GLY A 101 3.35 0.44 1.64
N ALA A 102 4.59 0.87 1.38
CA ALA A 102 5.58 0.03 0.72
C ALA A 102 5.87 -1.25 1.51
N LEU A 103 5.98 -1.16 2.85
CA LEU A 103 6.18 -2.33 3.72
C LEU A 103 4.93 -3.22 3.80
N GLY A 104 3.72 -2.65 3.83
CA GLY A 104 2.48 -3.42 3.80
C GLY A 104 2.36 -4.26 2.53
N ASN A 105 2.63 -3.68 1.37
CA ASN A 105 2.62 -4.39 0.09
C ASN A 105 3.82 -5.34 -0.09
N LEU A 106 4.98 -5.01 0.50
CA LEU A 106 6.14 -5.91 0.52
C LEU A 106 5.86 -7.16 1.35
N TRP A 107 5.20 -7.02 2.51
CA TRP A 107 4.81 -8.14 3.35
C TRP A 107 4.01 -9.18 2.58
N ASP A 108 2.99 -8.76 1.81
CA ASP A 108 2.20 -9.67 0.98
C ASP A 108 3.06 -10.41 -0.05
N ARG A 109 3.97 -9.70 -0.73
CA ARG A 109 4.85 -10.29 -1.74
C ARG A 109 5.87 -11.28 -1.17
N VAL A 110 6.30 -11.08 0.08
CA VAL A 110 7.28 -11.97 0.72
C VAL A 110 6.63 -13.23 1.28
N ARG A 111 5.42 -13.10 1.87
CA ARG A 111 4.78 -14.22 2.57
C ARG A 111 4.17 -15.29 1.65
N TRP A 112 3.81 -14.92 0.38
CA TRP A 112 3.19 -15.85 -0.58
C TRP A 112 3.40 -15.44 -2.04
N ASP A 113 3.06 -16.33 -2.95
CA ASP A 113 3.16 -16.13 -4.42
C ASP A 113 1.88 -15.56 -5.05
N ARG A 114 0.83 -15.38 -4.26
CA ARG A 114 -0.48 -14.89 -4.73
C ARG A 114 -0.46 -13.41 -5.15
N GLY A 115 0.50 -12.63 -4.64
CA GLY A 115 0.60 -11.19 -4.85
C GLY A 115 0.04 -10.38 -3.70
N VAL A 116 -0.14 -9.08 -3.91
CA VAL A 116 -0.68 -8.14 -2.93
C VAL A 116 -2.20 -8.30 -2.84
N VAL A 117 -2.73 -8.24 -1.63
CA VAL A 117 -4.19 -8.27 -1.38
C VAL A 117 -4.77 -6.89 -1.65
N ASP A 118 -5.60 -6.79 -2.69
CA ASP A 118 -6.38 -5.61 -3.03
C ASP A 118 -7.86 -5.90 -2.84
N PHE A 119 -8.64 -4.91 -2.37
CA PHE A 119 -10.04 -5.18 -2.05
C PHE A 119 -10.98 -3.98 -2.20
N LEU A 120 -10.48 -2.76 -2.43
CA LEU A 120 -11.25 -1.54 -2.66
C LEU A 120 -11.40 -1.32 -4.17
N GLY A 121 -12.60 -1.43 -4.71
CA GLY A 121 -12.88 -1.22 -6.12
C GLY A 121 -13.27 -2.48 -6.90
N PRO A 122 -13.27 -2.41 -8.25
CA PRO A 122 -12.91 -1.24 -9.07
C PRO A 122 -13.90 -0.08 -8.89
N VAL A 123 -13.42 1.17 -8.96
CA VAL A 123 -14.28 2.34 -8.83
C VAL A 123 -14.56 2.92 -10.22
N ASP A 124 -15.82 2.94 -10.62
CA ASP A 124 -16.25 3.55 -11.88
C ASP A 124 -16.19 5.07 -11.77
N LEU A 125 -15.34 5.70 -12.58
CA LEU A 125 -15.20 7.16 -12.70
C LEU A 125 -15.99 7.71 -13.90
N GLY A 126 -16.80 6.86 -14.56
CA GLY A 126 -17.62 7.23 -15.71
C GLY A 126 -16.88 7.22 -17.06
N PHE A 127 -15.59 7.47 -17.06
CA PHE A 127 -14.72 7.43 -18.26
C PHE A 127 -13.61 6.39 -18.17
N TRP A 128 -13.37 5.87 -16.99
CA TRP A 128 -12.35 4.85 -16.70
C TRP A 128 -12.60 4.20 -15.34
N ASP A 129 -12.40 2.89 -15.27
CA ASP A 129 -12.46 2.15 -14.02
C ASP A 129 -11.12 2.28 -13.26
N PHE A 130 -11.15 2.91 -12.09
CA PHE A 130 -9.99 2.93 -11.23
C PHE A 130 -9.73 1.51 -10.70
N PRO A 131 -8.50 0.98 -10.85
CA PRO A 131 -8.17 -0.39 -10.47
C PRO A 131 -8.49 -0.66 -8.99
N ILE A 132 -8.62 -1.94 -8.64
CA ILE A 132 -8.76 -2.36 -7.25
C ILE A 132 -7.46 -2.04 -6.51
N PHE A 133 -7.57 -1.50 -5.30
CA PHE A 133 -6.46 -1.05 -4.46
C PHE A 133 -6.67 -1.42 -2.98
N ASN A 134 -5.73 -1.07 -2.12
CA ASN A 134 -5.74 -1.31 -0.69
C ASN A 134 -5.30 -0.07 0.13
N VAL A 135 -5.24 -0.20 1.46
CA VAL A 135 -4.84 0.89 2.36
C VAL A 135 -3.38 1.28 2.16
N ALA A 136 -2.49 0.33 1.87
CA ALA A 136 -1.08 0.62 1.58
C ALA A 136 -0.93 1.50 0.32
N ASP A 137 -1.72 1.26 -0.74
CA ASP A 137 -1.71 2.05 -1.97
C ASP A 137 -2.21 3.48 -1.71
N MET A 138 -3.25 3.63 -0.87
CA MET A 138 -3.71 4.95 -0.42
C MET A 138 -2.59 5.70 0.31
N ALA A 139 -1.88 5.04 1.21
CA ALA A 139 -0.79 5.65 1.95
C ALA A 139 0.38 6.05 1.03
N ILE A 140 0.76 5.20 0.07
CA ILE A 140 1.79 5.52 -0.93
C ILE A 140 1.37 6.74 -1.74
N THR A 141 0.14 6.74 -2.25
CA THR A 141 -0.38 7.84 -3.07
C THR A 141 -0.42 9.15 -2.30
N CYS A 142 -0.99 9.15 -1.08
CA CYS A 142 -1.05 10.36 -0.25
C CYS A 142 0.34 10.86 0.17
N GLY A 143 1.31 9.99 0.34
CA GLY A 143 2.67 10.38 0.68
C GLY A 143 3.52 10.81 -0.53
N ALA A 144 3.09 10.52 -1.77
CA ALA A 144 3.80 10.88 -2.99
C ALA A 144 3.34 12.22 -3.59
N ILE A 145 2.18 12.74 -3.18
CA ILE A 145 1.62 14.04 -3.57
C ILE A 145 2.13 15.14 -2.63
#